data_4bdb02395c07438c645c453d26066564
#
_entry.id   4bdb02395c07438c645c453d26066564
#
_cell.length_a   1.000
_cell.length_b   1.000
_cell.length_c   1.000
_cell.angle_alpha   90.00
_cell.angle_beta   90.00
_cell.angle_gamma   90.00
#
_symmetry.space_group_name_H-M   'P 1'
#
loop_
_entity.id
_entity.type
_entity.pdbx_description
1 polymer ?
#
loop_
_entity_poly.entity_id
_entity_poly.type
_entity_poly.pdbx_seq_one_letter_code
_entity_poly.pdbx_strand_id
1 'polypeptide(L)'
;MGKVELERMFTDAAEASGEWDCIRVCPADNVGPILAAHQKDKGPWQNNIEMMLKGKYYQNGAYRPWMTVDVRDDAECHIRLLENVDVKNGDRYIAWSTDTINVEDVCASINRLLPELGHDTPEVTDPFPEHIQAREEKMRGIWAGCELRNDRIKSVIDIE
;
A
#
# COMPACT_ATOMS: atom_id res chain seq x y z
N MET A 1 -1.04 -7.91 22.19
CA MET A 1 -2.01 -8.63 21.34
C MET A 1 -1.64 -8.37 19.90
N GLY A 2 -1.45 -9.40 19.08
CA GLY A 2 -1.10 -9.26 17.65
C GLY A 2 -2.33 -9.04 16.78
N LYS A 3 -2.15 -8.44 15.58
CA LYS A 3 -3.26 -8.21 14.64
C LYS A 3 -4.01 -9.51 14.29
N VAL A 4 -3.29 -10.62 14.08
CA VAL A 4 -3.89 -11.93 13.78
C VAL A 4 -4.79 -12.44 14.91
N GLU A 5 -4.42 -12.18 16.15
CA GLU A 5 -5.23 -12.56 17.31
C GLU A 5 -6.53 -11.73 17.37
N LEU A 6 -6.44 -10.43 17.10
CA LEU A 6 -7.62 -9.57 16.96
C LEU A 6 -8.55 -10.05 15.83
N GLU A 7 -7.99 -10.38 14.66
CA GLU A 7 -8.77 -10.91 13.55
C GLU A 7 -9.57 -12.17 13.95
N ARG A 8 -8.96 -13.08 14.70
CA ARG A 8 -9.64 -14.29 15.20
C ARG A 8 -10.73 -13.95 16.19
N MET A 9 -10.42 -13.10 17.18
CA MET A 9 -11.41 -12.70 18.20
C MET A 9 -12.66 -12.06 17.58
N PHE A 10 -12.50 -11.20 16.56
CA PHE A 10 -13.66 -10.62 15.86
C PHE A 10 -14.45 -11.65 15.08
N THR A 11 -13.79 -12.60 14.43
CA THR A 11 -14.48 -13.69 13.73
C THR A 11 -15.29 -14.56 14.69
N ASP A 12 -14.67 -14.96 15.81
CA ASP A 12 -15.31 -15.79 16.83
C ASP A 12 -16.50 -15.05 17.48
N ALA A 13 -16.36 -13.74 17.72
CA ALA A 13 -17.44 -12.94 18.26
C ALA A 13 -18.61 -12.78 17.29
N ALA A 14 -18.34 -12.63 15.99
CA ALA A 14 -19.36 -12.58 14.95
C ALA A 14 -20.11 -13.92 14.87
N GLU A 15 -19.38 -15.03 14.85
CA GLU A 15 -19.94 -16.38 14.85
C GLU A 15 -20.83 -16.63 16.09
N ALA A 16 -20.36 -16.24 17.26
CA ALA A 16 -21.11 -16.39 18.51
C ALA A 16 -22.37 -15.51 18.56
N SER A 17 -22.33 -14.32 17.94
CA SER A 17 -23.50 -13.43 17.85
C SER A 17 -24.56 -13.95 16.89
N GLY A 18 -24.15 -14.44 15.71
CA GLY A 18 -25.05 -14.80 14.63
C GLY A 18 -25.81 -13.61 14.00
N GLU A 19 -25.48 -12.36 14.37
CA GLU A 19 -26.15 -11.16 13.91
C GLU A 19 -25.36 -10.37 12.85
N TRP A 20 -24.05 -10.63 12.72
CA TRP A 20 -23.16 -9.93 11.81
C TRP A 20 -21.98 -10.82 11.39
N ASP A 21 -21.35 -10.49 10.28
CA ASP A 21 -20.16 -11.16 9.75
C ASP A 21 -18.93 -10.25 9.87
N CYS A 22 -17.78 -10.85 10.15
CA CYS A 22 -16.50 -10.20 10.15
C CYS A 22 -15.72 -10.54 8.88
N ILE A 23 -15.65 -9.61 7.95
CA ILE A 23 -14.86 -9.72 6.72
C ILE A 23 -13.61 -8.86 6.88
N ARG A 24 -12.45 -9.39 6.47
CA ARG A 24 -11.16 -8.72 6.65
C ARG A 24 -10.58 -8.31 5.32
N VAL A 25 -10.35 -7.00 5.17
CA VAL A 25 -9.54 -6.45 4.09
C VAL A 25 -8.17 -6.11 4.65
N CYS A 26 -7.13 -6.56 3.98
CA CYS A 26 -5.75 -6.32 4.34
C CYS A 26 -5.08 -5.51 3.21
N PRO A 27 -5.21 -4.19 3.22
CA PRO A 27 -4.56 -3.35 2.23
C PRO A 27 -3.05 -3.36 2.42
N ALA A 28 -2.34 -3.12 1.33
CA ALA A 28 -0.93 -2.77 1.35
C ALA A 28 -0.75 -1.30 1.76
N ASP A 29 0.37 -0.68 1.41
CA ASP A 29 0.57 0.74 1.66
C ASP A 29 -0.45 1.55 0.82
N ASN A 30 -1.39 2.22 1.48
CA ASN A 30 -2.36 3.08 0.82
C ASN A 30 -1.68 4.30 0.22
N VAL A 31 -1.85 4.48 -1.09
CA VAL A 31 -1.33 5.62 -1.86
C VAL A 31 -2.49 6.34 -2.55
N GLY A 32 -2.28 7.57 -2.97
CA GLY A 32 -3.30 8.30 -3.71
C GLY A 32 -3.47 9.75 -3.23
N PRO A 33 -4.47 10.46 -3.76
CA PRO A 33 -4.68 11.85 -3.46
C PRO A 33 -5.15 12.07 -2.01
N ILE A 34 -4.78 13.22 -1.45
CA ILE A 34 -5.40 13.75 -0.22
C ILE A 34 -6.76 14.31 -0.63
N LEU A 35 -7.84 13.72 -0.10
CA LEU A 35 -9.20 14.03 -0.55
C LEU A 35 -9.87 15.15 0.25
N ALA A 36 -9.32 15.52 1.42
CA ALA A 36 -9.96 16.52 2.28
C ALA A 36 -8.93 17.50 2.87
N ALA A 37 -9.28 18.79 2.84
CA ALA A 37 -8.42 19.87 3.34
C ALA A 37 -8.10 19.76 4.86
N HIS A 38 -8.89 19.04 5.64
CA HIS A 38 -8.64 18.82 7.06
C HIS A 38 -7.63 17.67 7.32
N GLN A 39 -7.27 16.90 6.31
CA GLN A 39 -6.21 15.89 6.39
C GLN A 39 -4.84 16.57 6.37
N LYS A 40 -4.53 17.31 7.44
CA LYS A 40 -3.29 18.08 7.56
C LYS A 40 -2.10 17.23 7.92
N ASP A 41 -2.34 16.14 8.62
CA ASP A 41 -1.29 15.22 9.04
C ASP A 41 -0.93 14.29 7.87
N LYS A 42 0.34 14.32 7.51
CA LYS A 42 0.83 13.47 6.43
C LYS A 42 0.93 12.04 6.90
N GLY A 43 0.36 11.13 6.12
CA GLY A 43 0.58 9.71 6.31
C GLY A 43 2.03 9.28 5.98
N PRO A 44 2.39 8.04 6.29
CA PRO A 44 3.75 7.52 6.01
C PRO A 44 4.15 7.66 4.54
N TRP A 45 3.22 7.43 3.61
CA TRP A 45 3.48 7.55 2.18
C TRP A 45 3.78 8.98 1.74
N GLN A 46 2.98 9.94 2.18
CA GLN A 46 3.19 11.36 1.88
C GLN A 46 4.52 11.87 2.46
N ASN A 47 4.91 11.38 3.63
CA ASN A 47 6.21 11.67 4.21
C ASN A 47 7.36 11.11 3.36
N ASN A 48 7.22 9.90 2.84
CA ASN A 48 8.21 9.31 1.94
C ASN A 48 8.37 10.15 0.66
N ILE A 49 7.27 10.54 0.03
CA ILE A 49 7.30 11.41 -1.16
C ILE A 49 7.96 12.77 -0.84
N GLU A 50 7.60 13.38 0.29
CA GLU A 50 8.24 14.65 0.70
C GLU A 50 9.74 14.50 0.91
N MET A 51 10.18 13.40 1.51
CA MET A 51 11.60 13.13 1.70
C MET A 51 12.33 12.90 0.37
N MET A 52 11.71 12.25 -0.59
CA MET A 52 12.23 12.10 -1.96
C MET A 52 12.37 13.47 -2.63
N LEU A 53 11.33 14.30 -2.58
CA LEU A 53 11.35 15.66 -3.13
C LEU A 53 12.45 16.53 -2.52
N LYS A 54 12.82 16.28 -1.26
CA LYS A 54 13.91 16.99 -0.55
C LYS A 54 15.29 16.35 -0.74
N GLY A 55 15.40 15.26 -1.51
CA GLY A 55 16.63 14.49 -1.65
C GLY A 55 17.15 13.88 -0.34
N LYS A 56 16.24 13.60 0.62
CA LYS A 56 16.60 13.13 1.97
C LYS A 56 16.07 11.74 2.29
N TYR A 57 15.50 11.05 1.33
CA TYR A 57 14.88 9.73 1.57
C TYR A 57 15.87 8.69 2.08
N TYR A 58 17.15 8.77 1.69
CA TYR A 58 18.21 7.90 2.18
C TYR A 58 18.35 7.90 3.72
N GLN A 59 17.89 8.95 4.40
CA GLN A 59 17.93 9.06 5.87
C GLN A 59 16.86 8.19 6.54
N ASN A 60 15.84 7.77 5.81
CA ASN A 60 14.72 7.00 6.36
C ASN A 60 15.03 5.52 6.53
N GLY A 61 16.10 5.02 5.94
CA GLY A 61 16.63 3.67 6.15
C GLY A 61 15.73 2.49 5.70
N ALA A 62 14.59 2.74 5.08
CA ALA A 62 13.58 1.76 4.74
C ALA A 62 13.52 1.50 3.22
N TYR A 63 14.65 1.15 2.62
CA TYR A 63 14.70 0.75 1.21
C TYR A 63 14.20 -0.68 1.07
N ARG A 64 12.92 -0.79 0.77
CA ARG A 64 12.31 -2.05 0.34
C ARG A 64 11.37 -1.74 -0.82
N PRO A 65 11.12 -2.69 -1.72
CA PRO A 65 10.03 -2.55 -2.65
C PRO A 65 8.72 -2.36 -1.88
N TRP A 66 7.90 -1.42 -2.32
CA TRP A 66 6.58 -1.23 -1.74
C TRP A 66 5.54 -2.03 -2.51
N MET A 67 4.64 -2.62 -1.76
CA MET A 67 3.37 -3.10 -2.25
C MET A 67 2.36 -2.00 -1.93
N THR A 68 1.62 -1.57 -2.93
CA THR A 68 0.70 -0.45 -2.79
C THR A 68 -0.71 -0.83 -3.21
N VAL A 69 -1.66 -0.03 -2.77
CA VAL A 69 -3.03 -0.01 -3.27
C VAL A 69 -3.47 1.44 -3.37
N ASP A 70 -4.17 1.81 -4.43
CA ASP A 70 -4.78 3.14 -4.49
C ASP A 70 -5.89 3.22 -3.43
N VAL A 71 -5.94 4.32 -2.70
CA VAL A 71 -6.93 4.53 -1.62
C VAL A 71 -8.37 4.44 -2.12
N ARG A 72 -8.60 4.76 -3.41
CA ARG A 72 -9.92 4.66 -4.04
C ARG A 72 -10.29 3.22 -4.32
N ASP A 73 -9.33 2.42 -4.78
CA ASP A 73 -9.52 0.98 -5.01
C ASP A 73 -9.70 0.24 -3.68
N ASP A 74 -8.94 0.62 -2.64
CA ASP A 74 -9.13 0.05 -1.30
C ASP A 74 -10.53 0.34 -0.75
N ALA A 75 -11.02 1.58 -0.91
CA ALA A 75 -12.38 1.94 -0.53
C ALA A 75 -13.43 1.14 -1.32
N GLU A 76 -13.24 0.99 -2.63
CA GLU A 76 -14.12 0.19 -3.49
C GLU A 76 -14.12 -1.29 -3.08
N CYS A 77 -12.96 -1.84 -2.74
CA CYS A 77 -12.86 -3.20 -2.19
C CYS A 77 -13.75 -3.38 -0.96
N HIS A 78 -13.71 -2.44 -0.02
CA HIS A 78 -14.54 -2.51 1.18
C HIS A 78 -16.04 -2.47 0.86
N ILE A 79 -16.46 -1.58 -0.03
CA ILE A 79 -17.87 -1.43 -0.43
C ILE A 79 -18.36 -2.71 -1.11
N ARG A 80 -17.65 -3.19 -2.12
CA ARG A 80 -18.08 -4.37 -2.89
C ARG A 80 -18.10 -5.65 -2.06
N LEU A 81 -17.16 -5.80 -1.13
CA LEU A 81 -17.16 -6.95 -0.22
C LEU A 81 -18.37 -6.91 0.74
N LEU A 82 -18.81 -5.72 1.16
CA LEU A 82 -20.01 -5.58 1.99
C LEU A 82 -21.31 -5.86 1.21
N GLU A 83 -21.33 -5.59 -0.08
CA GLU A 83 -22.48 -5.83 -0.96
C GLU A 83 -22.56 -7.27 -1.49
N ASN A 84 -21.47 -8.03 -1.40
CA ASN A 84 -21.39 -9.35 -1.97
C ASN A 84 -21.91 -10.42 -1.00
N VAL A 85 -23.03 -11.06 -1.37
CA VAL A 85 -23.71 -12.07 -0.57
C VAL A 85 -22.97 -13.41 -0.44
N ASP A 86 -21.94 -13.64 -1.28
CA ASP A 86 -21.15 -14.86 -1.25
C ASP A 86 -19.97 -14.78 -0.28
N VAL A 87 -19.68 -13.58 0.24
CA VAL A 87 -18.63 -13.34 1.24
C VAL A 87 -19.12 -13.78 2.62
N LYS A 88 -18.29 -14.48 3.37
CA LYS A 88 -18.67 -15.14 4.61
C LYS A 88 -17.85 -14.65 5.81
N ASN A 89 -18.43 -14.86 6.99
CA ASN A 89 -17.73 -14.63 8.25
C ASN A 89 -16.34 -15.31 8.25
N GLY A 90 -15.34 -14.55 8.61
CA GLY A 90 -13.95 -15.02 8.67
C GLY A 90 -13.19 -14.94 7.35
N ASP A 91 -13.83 -14.54 6.25
CA ASP A 91 -13.14 -14.32 4.98
C ASP A 91 -12.06 -13.23 5.08
N ARG A 92 -10.95 -13.45 4.37
CA ARG A 92 -9.80 -12.56 4.39
C ARG A 92 -9.30 -12.29 2.98
N TYR A 93 -9.21 -11.02 2.63
CA TYR A 93 -8.83 -10.53 1.32
C TYR A 93 -7.61 -9.63 1.43
N ILE A 94 -6.69 -9.75 0.49
CA ILE A 94 -5.52 -8.88 0.37
C ILE A 94 -5.78 -7.92 -0.77
N ALA A 95 -5.80 -6.63 -0.45
CA ALA A 95 -6.00 -5.55 -1.41
C ALA A 95 -4.65 -4.90 -1.73
N TRP A 96 -4.03 -5.27 -2.84
CA TRP A 96 -2.78 -4.70 -3.31
C TRP A 96 -2.63 -4.82 -4.83
N SER A 97 -1.78 -3.96 -5.41
CA SER A 97 -1.24 -4.19 -6.74
C SER A 97 -0.28 -5.39 -6.72
N THR A 98 -0.27 -6.18 -7.78
CA THR A 98 0.68 -7.29 -7.92
C THR A 98 2.09 -6.82 -8.27
N ASP A 99 2.24 -5.55 -8.65
CA ASP A 99 3.52 -4.94 -8.94
C ASP A 99 4.10 -4.25 -7.71
N THR A 100 5.40 -4.42 -7.52
CA THR A 100 6.14 -3.66 -6.51
C THR A 100 6.64 -2.36 -7.10
N ILE A 101 6.64 -1.30 -6.30
CA ILE A 101 7.19 0.02 -6.66
C ILE A 101 8.49 0.21 -5.90
N ASN A 102 9.53 0.62 -6.61
CA ASN A 102 10.84 0.96 -6.02
C ASN A 102 11.01 2.48 -5.89
N VAL A 103 11.99 2.90 -5.11
CA VAL A 103 12.32 4.33 -4.93
C VAL A 103 12.66 4.97 -6.27
N GLU A 104 13.45 4.29 -7.10
CA GLU A 104 13.83 4.79 -8.42
C GLU A 104 12.62 5.04 -9.32
N ASP A 105 11.64 4.13 -9.30
CA ASP A 105 10.40 4.25 -10.09
C ASP A 105 9.59 5.45 -9.64
N VAL A 106 9.52 5.68 -8.33
CA VAL A 106 8.82 6.84 -7.76
C VAL A 106 9.55 8.13 -8.12
N CYS A 107 10.87 8.20 -7.96
CA CYS A 107 11.67 9.36 -8.31
C CYS A 107 11.58 9.67 -9.81
N ALA A 108 11.65 8.65 -10.67
CA ALA A 108 11.48 8.81 -12.10
C ALA A 108 10.08 9.36 -12.46
N SER A 109 9.04 8.86 -11.79
CA SER A 109 7.67 9.35 -11.97
C SER A 109 7.52 10.80 -11.50
N ILE A 110 8.09 11.17 -10.36
CA ILE A 110 8.09 12.54 -9.85
C ILE A 110 8.78 13.46 -10.85
N ASN A 111 9.98 13.12 -11.30
CA ASN A 111 10.75 13.92 -12.25
C ASN A 111 10.03 14.14 -13.59
N ARG A 112 9.23 13.17 -14.00
CA ARG A 112 8.41 13.27 -15.21
C ARG A 112 7.17 14.12 -15.01
N LEU A 113 6.45 13.92 -13.91
CA LEU A 113 5.12 14.51 -13.70
C LEU A 113 5.16 15.96 -13.23
N LEU A 114 6.12 16.34 -12.39
CA LEU A 114 6.15 17.68 -11.81
C LEU A 114 6.33 18.80 -12.85
N PRO A 115 7.21 18.68 -13.87
CA PRO A 115 7.29 19.65 -14.94
C PRO A 115 6.01 19.76 -15.76
N GLU A 116 5.31 18.62 -15.99
CA GLU A 116 4.02 18.60 -16.70
C GLU A 116 2.93 19.36 -15.93
N LEU A 117 3.04 19.40 -14.60
CA LEU A 117 2.14 20.16 -13.72
C LEU A 117 2.56 21.62 -13.53
N GLY A 118 3.63 22.07 -14.20
CA GLY A 118 4.13 23.46 -14.12
C GLY A 118 4.87 23.76 -12.82
N HIS A 119 5.39 22.76 -12.15
CA HIS A 119 6.21 22.93 -10.97
C HIS A 119 7.70 22.85 -11.33
N ASP A 120 8.46 23.87 -10.95
CA ASP A 120 9.92 23.78 -10.93
C ASP A 120 10.33 22.80 -9.86
N THR A 121 10.90 21.68 -10.28
CA THR A 121 11.41 20.70 -9.35
C THR A 121 12.89 20.90 -9.12
N PRO A 122 13.34 20.88 -7.87
CA PRO A 122 14.71 20.48 -7.61
C PRO A 122 14.89 19.10 -8.20
N GLU A 123 15.97 18.89 -8.93
CA GLU A 123 16.33 17.57 -9.42
C GLU A 123 16.20 16.55 -8.29
N VAL A 124 15.22 15.67 -8.40
CA VAL A 124 15.08 14.56 -7.45
C VAL A 124 16.16 13.56 -7.82
N THR A 125 17.36 13.92 -7.46
CA THR A 125 18.49 13.02 -7.51
C THR A 125 18.40 12.19 -6.24
N ASP A 126 18.31 10.91 -6.43
CA ASP A 126 18.56 10.00 -5.34
C ASP A 126 20.02 9.54 -5.42
N PRO A 127 20.94 10.22 -4.77
CA PRO A 127 22.28 9.71 -4.60
C PRO A 127 22.20 8.57 -3.60
N PHE A 128 21.86 7.36 -4.07
CA PHE A 128 21.94 6.17 -3.21
C PHE A 128 23.38 5.99 -2.73
N PRO A 129 23.69 6.24 -1.47
CA PRO A 129 24.96 5.85 -0.92
C PRO A 129 25.17 4.35 -1.14
N GLU A 130 26.39 3.95 -1.45
CA GLU A 130 26.75 2.57 -1.77
C GLU A 130 26.24 1.55 -0.75
N HIS A 131 26.25 1.90 0.55
CA HIS A 131 25.73 1.03 1.60
C HIS A 131 24.18 0.83 1.56
N ILE A 132 23.46 1.76 0.97
CA ILE A 132 22.01 1.68 0.78
C ILE A 132 21.69 0.82 -0.42
N GLN A 133 22.43 0.94 -1.52
CA GLN A 133 22.31 0.06 -2.68
C GLN A 133 22.48 -1.40 -2.28
N ALA A 134 23.52 -1.72 -1.51
CA ALA A 134 23.75 -3.08 -1.01
C ALA A 134 22.60 -3.60 -0.13
N ARG A 135 21.98 -2.73 0.67
CA ARG A 135 20.83 -3.09 1.48
C ARG A 135 19.59 -3.32 0.64
N GLU A 136 19.37 -2.50 -0.37
CA GLU A 136 18.25 -2.66 -1.30
C GLU A 136 18.35 -3.96 -2.08
N GLU A 137 19.50 -4.28 -2.64
CA GLU A 137 19.76 -5.55 -3.32
C GLU A 137 19.45 -6.75 -2.42
N LYS A 138 19.86 -6.70 -1.15
CA LYS A 138 19.51 -7.72 -0.16
C LYS A 138 18.01 -7.83 0.07
N MET A 139 17.31 -6.72 0.17
CA MET A 139 15.85 -6.71 0.36
C MET A 139 15.12 -7.20 -0.87
N ARG A 140 15.54 -6.79 -2.08
CA ARG A 140 15.04 -7.33 -3.34
C ARG A 140 15.23 -8.85 -3.42
N GLY A 141 16.38 -9.36 -2.96
CA GLY A 141 16.64 -10.79 -2.90
C GLY A 141 15.68 -11.57 -1.98
N ILE A 142 15.25 -10.97 -0.87
CA ILE A 142 14.25 -11.57 0.03
C ILE A 142 12.88 -11.72 -0.65
N TRP A 143 12.50 -10.77 -1.51
CA TRP A 143 11.22 -10.76 -2.21
C TRP A 143 11.25 -11.44 -3.57
N ALA A 144 12.43 -11.70 -4.14
CA ALA A 144 12.58 -12.26 -5.48
C ALA A 144 11.95 -13.66 -5.67
N GLY A 145 11.65 -14.38 -4.59
CA GLY A 145 10.95 -15.66 -4.63
C GLY A 145 9.46 -15.60 -4.24
N CYS A 146 8.94 -14.40 -3.99
CA CYS A 146 7.56 -14.22 -3.57
C CYS A 146 6.66 -13.93 -4.77
N GLU A 147 5.61 -14.71 -4.93
CA GLU A 147 4.53 -14.42 -5.86
C GLU A 147 3.49 -13.54 -5.15
N LEU A 148 3.26 -12.34 -5.68
CA LEU A 148 2.23 -11.44 -5.20
C LEU A 148 0.91 -11.77 -5.89
N ARG A 149 -0.12 -12.13 -5.12
CA ARG A 149 -1.40 -12.56 -5.65
C ARG A 149 -2.53 -11.76 -5.02
N ASN A 150 -3.45 -11.32 -5.88
CA ASN A 150 -4.69 -10.64 -5.49
C ASN A 150 -5.92 -11.28 -6.14
N ASP A 151 -5.78 -12.49 -6.70
CA ASP A 151 -6.84 -13.17 -7.44
C ASP A 151 -8.12 -13.31 -6.62
N ARG A 152 -7.99 -13.60 -5.32
CA ARG A 152 -9.14 -13.82 -4.46
C ARG A 152 -10.02 -12.58 -4.32
N ILE A 153 -9.41 -11.39 -4.15
CA ILE A 153 -10.21 -10.17 -4.07
C ILE A 153 -10.79 -9.84 -5.44
N LYS A 154 -10.01 -9.93 -6.51
CA LYS A 154 -10.48 -9.69 -7.87
C LYS A 154 -11.67 -10.56 -8.25
N SER A 155 -11.66 -11.85 -7.88
CA SER A 155 -12.76 -12.77 -8.20
C SER A 155 -14.08 -12.44 -7.50
N VAL A 156 -14.04 -11.64 -6.43
CA VAL A 156 -15.22 -11.33 -5.62
C VAL A 156 -15.76 -9.92 -5.92
N ILE A 157 -14.87 -8.98 -6.28
CA ILE A 157 -15.25 -7.57 -6.46
C ILE A 157 -15.36 -7.14 -7.92
N ASP A 158 -15.04 -8.02 -8.87
CA ASP A 158 -15.13 -7.77 -10.32
C ASP A 158 -14.47 -6.44 -10.74
N ILE A 159 -13.24 -6.20 -10.27
CA ILE A 159 -12.38 -5.10 -10.71
C ILE A 159 -11.31 -5.66 -11.67
N GLU A 160 -11.18 -5.03 -12.86
CA GLU A 160 -10.15 -5.36 -13.85
C GLU A 160 -8.73 -4.99 -13.39
#